data_e7dd668049edb8cd7313d702ca530275
#
_entry.id   e7dd668049edb8cd7313d702ca530275
#
_cell.length_a   1.000
_cell.length_b   1.000
_cell.length_c   1.000
_cell.angle_alpha   90.00
_cell.angle_beta   90.00
_cell.angle_gamma   90.00
#
_symmetry.space_group_name_H-M   'P 1'
#
loop_
_entity.id
_entity.type
_entity.pdbx_description
1 polymer ?
#
loop_
_entity_poly.entity_id
_entity_poly.type
_entity_poly.pdbx_seq_one_letter_code
_entity_poly.pdbx_strand_id
1 'polypeptide(L)'
;MQPVIEIKGLRKSYGAITVVKDLSLDIHSGEIFAILGPNGAGKTTTVEILEGFRNADSGEISVLGINPAIKGKAGLAWRNRIGIVLQSTQDTAELTVREALTHFASYYSNPRDVNDVIALVGLSEKADDRARTLSGGQRRRLDVGLGIIGRPELLFLDEPTTGFDPEARRAFWVLIKQLKTEGTTILLTTHYLDEAEALADRVAVMNHGEILEVSTPALLGGRSQAKATVSWSEGGVAKSETTDAPTDFVKDLSNRLGGEIPELSIHRPSLEDIYLSMIGATHE
;
A
#
# COMPACT_ATOMS: atom_id res chain seq x y z
N MET A 1 2.44 -12.20 18.03
CA MET A 1 1.68 -10.95 18.26
C MET A 1 0.26 -11.23 17.84
N GLN A 2 -0.75 -10.67 18.52
CA GLN A 2 -2.13 -10.82 18.04
C GLN A 2 -2.29 -9.91 16.79
N PRO A 3 -2.94 -10.41 15.71
CA PRO A 3 -3.19 -9.60 14.54
C PRO A 3 -4.19 -8.48 14.87
N VAL A 4 -3.98 -7.31 14.25
CA VAL A 4 -4.96 -6.19 14.32
C VAL A 4 -6.07 -6.34 13.28
N ILE A 5 -5.78 -7.04 12.17
CA ILE A 5 -6.77 -7.51 11.20
C ILE A 5 -6.61 -9.01 11.06
N GLU A 6 -7.70 -9.73 11.16
CA GLU A 6 -7.78 -11.17 10.89
C GLU A 6 -8.98 -11.45 9.99
N ILE A 7 -8.73 -12.13 8.87
CA ILE A 7 -9.74 -12.50 7.88
C ILE A 7 -9.63 -14.00 7.65
N LYS A 8 -10.75 -14.72 7.71
CA LYS A 8 -10.84 -16.14 7.39
C LYS A 8 -11.99 -16.38 6.43
N GLY A 9 -11.67 -16.81 5.22
CA GLY A 9 -12.64 -17.23 4.23
C GLY A 9 -13.60 -16.13 3.77
N LEU A 10 -13.14 -14.87 3.68
CA LEU A 10 -13.95 -13.74 3.23
C LEU A 10 -14.45 -13.95 1.80
N ARG A 11 -15.76 -13.82 1.60
CA ARG A 11 -16.40 -13.84 0.26
C ARG A 11 -17.29 -12.63 0.08
N LYS A 12 -17.27 -12.10 -1.16
CA LYS A 12 -18.16 -11.02 -1.58
C LYS A 12 -18.53 -11.16 -3.04
N SER A 13 -19.84 -11.09 -3.33
CA SER A 13 -20.39 -11.14 -4.68
C SER A 13 -21.33 -9.97 -4.93
N TYR A 14 -21.44 -9.56 -6.16
CA TYR A 14 -22.42 -8.60 -6.66
C TYR A 14 -23.20 -9.25 -7.81
N GLY A 15 -24.42 -9.64 -7.54
CA GLY A 15 -25.21 -10.47 -8.48
C GLY A 15 -24.50 -11.80 -8.76
N ALA A 16 -24.20 -12.07 -10.01
CA ALA A 16 -23.51 -13.31 -10.42
C ALA A 16 -21.98 -13.24 -10.34
N ILE A 17 -21.42 -12.04 -10.04
CA ILE A 17 -19.96 -11.84 -10.06
C ILE A 17 -19.41 -11.94 -8.63
N THR A 18 -18.56 -12.92 -8.37
CA THR A 18 -17.80 -13.00 -7.11
C THR A 18 -16.52 -12.18 -7.23
N VAL A 19 -16.45 -11.10 -6.43
CA VAL A 19 -15.35 -10.13 -6.45
C VAL A 19 -14.27 -10.49 -5.43
N VAL A 20 -14.63 -11.10 -4.29
CA VAL A 20 -13.68 -11.63 -3.30
C VAL A 20 -14.02 -13.08 -3.05
N LYS A 21 -13.01 -13.96 -3.18
CA LYS A 21 -13.18 -15.41 -3.18
C LYS A 21 -12.31 -16.03 -2.08
N ASP A 22 -12.93 -16.45 -0.98
CA ASP A 22 -12.28 -17.22 0.09
C ASP A 22 -10.97 -16.60 0.62
N LEU A 23 -10.96 -15.25 0.75
CA LEU A 23 -9.76 -14.52 1.14
C LEU A 23 -9.47 -14.72 2.63
N SER A 24 -8.25 -15.14 2.94
CA SER A 24 -7.73 -15.24 4.31
C SER A 24 -6.43 -14.47 4.43
N LEU A 25 -6.32 -13.65 5.49
CA LEU A 25 -5.21 -12.71 5.68
C LEU A 25 -5.12 -12.29 7.14
N ASP A 26 -3.89 -12.07 7.62
CA ASP A 26 -3.60 -11.46 8.91
C ASP A 26 -2.66 -10.25 8.75
N ILE A 27 -2.92 -9.19 9.54
CA ILE A 27 -2.09 -7.98 9.59
C ILE A 27 -1.73 -7.70 11.05
N HIS A 28 -0.44 -7.45 11.29
CA HIS A 28 0.09 -7.27 12.64
C HIS A 28 0.19 -5.80 13.04
N SER A 29 0.19 -5.56 14.36
CA SER A 29 0.33 -4.20 14.90
C SER A 29 1.67 -3.57 14.52
N GLY A 30 1.63 -2.31 14.09
CA GLY A 30 2.80 -1.50 13.78
C GLY A 30 3.46 -1.80 12.43
N GLU A 31 2.87 -2.66 11.57
CA GLU A 31 3.36 -2.86 10.22
C GLU A 31 2.65 -1.94 9.21
N ILE A 32 3.32 -1.68 8.10
CA ILE A 32 2.71 -1.21 6.87
C ILE A 32 2.45 -2.44 6.00
N PHE A 33 1.19 -2.74 5.77
CA PHE A 33 0.76 -3.84 4.93
C PHE A 33 0.17 -3.32 3.62
N ALA A 34 0.64 -3.82 2.48
CA ALA A 34 0.13 -3.43 1.18
C ALA A 34 -0.68 -4.56 0.54
N ILE A 35 -1.85 -4.23 -0.04
CA ILE A 35 -2.56 -5.10 -0.98
C ILE A 35 -2.26 -4.59 -2.38
N LEU A 36 -1.45 -5.35 -3.12
CA LEU A 36 -1.03 -5.07 -4.47
C LEU A 36 -1.87 -5.87 -5.46
N GLY A 37 -2.34 -5.26 -6.54
CA GLY A 37 -3.08 -5.97 -7.57
C GLY A 37 -3.61 -5.05 -8.65
N PRO A 38 -4.04 -5.61 -9.80
CA PRO A 38 -4.60 -4.82 -10.89
C PRO A 38 -5.96 -4.24 -10.52
N ASN A 39 -6.45 -3.32 -11.36
CA ASN A 39 -7.82 -2.81 -11.22
C ASN A 39 -8.82 -3.95 -11.38
N GLY A 40 -9.83 -3.97 -10.50
CA GLY A 40 -10.83 -5.06 -10.49
C GLY A 40 -10.40 -6.32 -9.74
N ALA A 41 -9.19 -6.38 -9.15
CA ALA A 41 -8.76 -7.52 -8.34
C ALA A 41 -9.57 -7.75 -7.06
N GLY A 42 -10.36 -6.77 -6.60
CA GLY A 42 -11.16 -6.86 -5.37
C GLY A 42 -10.57 -6.07 -4.19
N LYS A 43 -9.47 -5.32 -4.37
CA LYS A 43 -8.77 -4.56 -3.31
C LYS A 43 -9.72 -3.61 -2.56
N THR A 44 -10.33 -2.65 -3.28
CA THR A 44 -11.24 -1.66 -2.70
C THR A 44 -12.42 -2.33 -1.98
N THR A 45 -13.02 -3.37 -2.58
CA THR A 45 -14.12 -4.12 -1.94
C THR A 45 -13.67 -4.76 -0.63
N THR A 46 -12.46 -5.33 -0.59
CA THR A 46 -11.89 -5.92 0.63
C THR A 46 -11.68 -4.85 1.68
N VAL A 47 -11.06 -3.73 1.33
CA VAL A 47 -10.80 -2.62 2.27
C VAL A 47 -12.12 -2.02 2.78
N GLU A 48 -13.10 -1.73 1.93
CA GLU A 48 -14.43 -1.22 2.34
C GLU A 48 -15.18 -2.15 3.32
N ILE A 49 -14.94 -3.48 3.22
CA ILE A 49 -15.48 -4.44 4.19
C ILE A 49 -14.75 -4.30 5.53
N LEU A 50 -13.43 -4.15 5.52
CA LEU A 50 -12.62 -3.97 6.74
C LEU A 50 -12.90 -2.63 7.43
N GLU A 51 -13.23 -1.60 6.68
CA GLU A 51 -13.66 -0.28 7.17
C GLU A 51 -15.10 -0.27 7.71
N GLY A 52 -15.86 -1.34 7.44
CA GLY A 52 -17.27 -1.46 7.83
C GLY A 52 -18.25 -0.69 6.94
N PHE A 53 -17.82 -0.23 5.76
CA PHE A 53 -18.70 0.37 4.75
C PHE A 53 -19.54 -0.67 4.02
N ARG A 54 -19.00 -1.88 3.85
CA ARG A 54 -19.68 -3.00 3.19
C ARG A 54 -19.76 -4.21 4.11
N ASN A 55 -20.80 -5.02 3.91
CA ASN A 55 -20.90 -6.31 4.57
C ASN A 55 -20.31 -7.41 3.68
N ALA A 56 -19.59 -8.34 4.28
CA ALA A 56 -19.23 -9.60 3.65
C ALA A 56 -20.47 -10.45 3.42
N ASP A 57 -20.42 -11.37 2.45
CA ASP A 57 -21.46 -12.37 2.26
C ASP A 57 -21.20 -13.59 3.16
N SER A 58 -19.92 -13.92 3.41
CA SER A 58 -19.48 -14.94 4.36
C SER A 58 -18.03 -14.74 4.78
N GLY A 59 -17.58 -15.48 5.78
CA GLY A 59 -16.25 -15.41 6.37
C GLY A 59 -16.25 -14.78 7.75
N GLU A 60 -15.15 -14.97 8.47
CA GLU A 60 -14.91 -14.35 9.77
C GLU A 60 -13.95 -13.17 9.60
N ILE A 61 -14.33 -12.02 10.17
CA ILE A 61 -13.54 -10.79 10.04
C ILE A 61 -13.43 -10.15 11.41
N SER A 62 -12.22 -9.84 11.80
CA SER A 62 -11.91 -9.07 13.00
C SER A 62 -10.96 -7.92 12.64
N VAL A 63 -11.32 -6.70 13.03
CA VAL A 63 -10.50 -5.49 12.91
C VAL A 63 -10.40 -4.87 14.30
N LEU A 64 -9.18 -4.80 14.84
CA LEU A 64 -8.92 -4.39 16.24
C LEU A 64 -9.74 -5.18 17.25
N GLY A 65 -9.93 -6.50 16.98
CA GLY A 65 -10.67 -7.42 17.82
C GLY A 65 -12.20 -7.37 17.69
N ILE A 66 -12.73 -6.62 16.70
CA ILE A 66 -14.16 -6.37 16.52
C ILE A 66 -14.57 -6.65 15.07
N ASN A 67 -15.77 -7.22 14.88
CA ASN A 67 -16.33 -7.36 13.54
C ASN A 67 -16.74 -5.96 13.00
N PRO A 68 -16.24 -5.52 11.83
CA PRO A 68 -16.52 -4.20 11.27
C PRO A 68 -18.00 -3.90 11.00
N ALA A 69 -18.84 -4.94 10.85
CA ALA A 69 -20.28 -4.78 10.66
C ALA A 69 -21.03 -4.30 11.93
N ILE A 70 -20.31 -4.10 13.05
CA ILE A 70 -20.88 -3.63 14.32
C ILE A 70 -21.53 -2.25 14.18
N LYS A 71 -22.70 -2.07 14.83
CA LYS A 71 -23.48 -0.83 14.79
C LYS A 71 -23.67 -0.22 16.19
N GLY A 72 -24.28 0.96 16.22
CA GLY A 72 -24.61 1.65 17.47
C GLY A 72 -23.38 2.20 18.18
N LYS A 73 -23.47 2.36 19.53
CA LYS A 73 -22.41 2.97 20.35
C LYS A 73 -21.07 2.23 20.26
N ALA A 74 -21.10 0.89 20.24
CA ALA A 74 -19.89 0.09 20.10
C ALA A 74 -19.22 0.28 18.74
N GLY A 75 -20.00 0.42 17.66
CA GLY A 75 -19.49 0.74 16.33
C GLY A 75 -18.89 2.15 16.26
N LEU A 76 -19.45 3.14 16.98
CA LEU A 76 -18.84 4.47 17.07
C LEU A 76 -17.50 4.42 17.81
N ALA A 77 -17.43 3.71 18.93
CA ALA A 77 -16.18 3.55 19.68
C ALA A 77 -15.10 2.84 18.85
N TRP A 78 -15.47 1.84 18.05
CA TRP A 78 -14.55 1.17 17.15
C TRP A 78 -14.06 2.10 16.03
N ARG A 79 -14.97 2.86 15.39
CA ARG A 79 -14.58 3.82 14.34
C ARG A 79 -13.64 4.92 14.83
N ASN A 80 -13.70 5.29 16.12
CA ASN A 80 -12.74 6.24 16.70
C ASN A 80 -11.31 5.69 16.79
N ARG A 81 -11.10 4.38 16.59
CA ARG A 81 -9.78 3.73 16.61
C ARG A 81 -9.19 3.55 15.23
N ILE A 82 -9.97 3.78 14.17
CA ILE A 82 -9.52 3.68 12.77
C ILE A 82 -9.49 5.05 12.11
N GLY A 83 -8.55 5.23 11.19
CA GLY A 83 -8.49 6.34 10.26
C GLY A 83 -8.74 5.83 8.85
N ILE A 84 -9.45 6.61 8.04
CA ILE A 84 -9.76 6.22 6.65
C ILE A 84 -9.45 7.41 5.75
N VAL A 85 -8.68 7.14 4.70
CA VAL A 85 -8.35 8.11 3.66
C VAL A 85 -8.86 7.59 2.33
N LEU A 86 -10.04 8.05 1.93
CA LEU A 86 -10.71 7.65 0.69
C LEU A 86 -10.00 8.22 -0.54
N GLN A 87 -10.24 7.61 -1.70
CA GLN A 87 -9.65 8.03 -2.98
C GLN A 87 -10.01 9.47 -3.37
N SER A 88 -11.20 9.96 -3.02
CA SER A 88 -11.60 11.36 -3.21
C SER A 88 -12.54 11.84 -2.12
N THR A 89 -12.28 13.04 -1.56
CA THR A 89 -13.18 13.75 -0.63
C THR A 89 -13.41 15.15 -1.16
N GLN A 90 -14.68 15.54 -1.40
CA GLN A 90 -15.04 16.90 -1.84
C GLN A 90 -15.74 17.73 -0.74
N ASP A 91 -16.13 17.11 0.37
CA ASP A 91 -17.02 17.69 1.37
C ASP A 91 -16.43 18.89 2.13
N THR A 92 -15.09 19.07 2.11
CA THR A 92 -14.39 20.16 2.83
C THR A 92 -13.90 21.28 1.94
N ALA A 93 -14.35 21.35 0.67
CA ALA A 93 -13.80 22.26 -0.33
C ALA A 93 -13.83 23.75 0.07
N GLU A 94 -14.85 24.19 0.79
CA GLU A 94 -15.04 25.59 1.21
C GLU A 94 -14.35 25.95 2.54
N LEU A 95 -13.93 24.95 3.31
CA LEU A 95 -13.20 25.15 4.57
C LEU A 95 -11.72 25.40 4.29
N THR A 96 -11.06 26.16 5.17
CA THR A 96 -9.60 26.21 5.20
C THR A 96 -9.05 24.87 5.74
N VAL A 97 -7.76 24.60 5.50
CA VAL A 97 -7.08 23.40 6.06
C VAL A 97 -7.29 23.33 7.57
N ARG A 98 -7.08 24.44 8.26
CA ARG A 98 -7.26 24.56 9.71
C ARG A 98 -8.69 24.30 10.15
N GLU A 99 -9.67 24.93 9.48
CA GLU A 99 -11.08 24.74 9.78
C GLU A 99 -11.52 23.30 9.55
N ALA A 100 -11.09 22.67 8.47
CA ALA A 100 -11.40 21.27 8.19
C ALA A 100 -10.86 20.35 9.28
N LEU A 101 -9.58 20.48 9.65
CA LEU A 101 -8.97 19.68 10.71
C LEU A 101 -9.61 19.94 12.08
N THR A 102 -9.93 21.20 12.41
CA THR A 102 -10.62 21.56 13.66
C THR A 102 -12.01 20.93 13.72
N HIS A 103 -12.74 20.98 12.60
CA HIS A 103 -14.07 20.38 12.51
C HIS A 103 -14.00 18.86 12.76
N PHE A 104 -13.10 18.18 12.08
CA PHE A 104 -12.93 16.72 12.26
C PHE A 104 -12.40 16.36 13.65
N ALA A 105 -11.50 17.15 14.22
CA ALA A 105 -11.01 16.97 15.60
C ALA A 105 -12.17 16.93 16.62
N SER A 106 -13.23 17.71 16.38
CA SER A 106 -14.39 17.77 17.29
C SER A 106 -15.18 16.46 17.42
N TYR A 107 -15.00 15.52 16.50
CA TYR A 107 -15.63 14.19 16.56
C TYR A 107 -14.94 13.22 17.52
N TYR A 108 -13.69 13.51 17.92
CA TYR A 108 -12.87 12.63 18.74
C TYR A 108 -12.70 13.15 20.15
N SER A 109 -12.66 12.26 21.12
CA SER A 109 -12.46 12.62 22.54
C SER A 109 -11.02 13.03 22.89
N ASN A 110 -10.05 12.55 22.12
CA ASN A 110 -8.62 12.81 22.30
C ASN A 110 -7.90 13.02 20.95
N PRO A 111 -8.25 14.08 20.19
CA PRO A 111 -7.63 14.32 18.91
C PRO A 111 -6.15 14.73 19.06
N ARG A 112 -5.41 14.67 17.96
CA ARG A 112 -4.11 15.36 17.85
C ARG A 112 -4.33 16.88 17.87
N ASP A 113 -3.31 17.63 18.28
CA ASP A 113 -3.32 19.07 18.08
C ASP A 113 -3.39 19.40 16.57
N VAL A 114 -4.24 20.33 16.20
CA VAL A 114 -4.50 20.69 14.80
C VAL A 114 -3.24 21.27 14.14
N ASN A 115 -2.44 22.08 14.86
CA ASN A 115 -1.22 22.65 14.30
C ASN A 115 -0.15 21.58 14.12
N ASP A 116 -0.06 20.62 15.04
CA ASP A 116 0.85 19.48 14.91
C ASP A 116 0.51 18.65 13.68
N VAL A 117 -0.79 18.40 13.42
CA VAL A 117 -1.21 17.68 12.21
C VAL A 117 -0.92 18.49 10.95
N ILE A 118 -1.20 19.81 10.93
CA ILE A 118 -0.88 20.68 9.80
C ILE A 118 0.62 20.63 9.47
N ALA A 119 1.47 20.68 10.50
CA ALA A 119 2.92 20.59 10.34
C ALA A 119 3.35 19.21 9.85
N LEU A 120 2.79 18.14 10.44
CA LEU A 120 3.09 16.75 10.09
C LEU A 120 2.77 16.42 8.62
N VAL A 121 1.63 16.91 8.11
CA VAL A 121 1.25 16.72 6.71
C VAL A 121 1.89 17.75 5.75
N GLY A 122 2.76 18.65 6.26
CA GLY A 122 3.51 19.62 5.47
C GLY A 122 2.62 20.70 4.82
N LEU A 123 1.59 21.16 5.54
CA LEU A 123 0.64 22.18 5.06
C LEU A 123 0.70 23.49 5.88
N SER A 124 1.78 23.75 6.61
CA SER A 124 1.91 24.93 7.48
C SER A 124 1.70 26.26 6.74
N GLU A 125 2.27 26.39 5.53
CA GLU A 125 2.11 27.60 4.69
C GLU A 125 0.71 27.71 4.06
N LYS A 126 -0.09 26.65 4.11
CA LYS A 126 -1.41 26.51 3.52
C LYS A 126 -2.52 26.37 4.56
N ALA A 127 -2.17 26.55 5.84
CA ALA A 127 -3.09 26.32 6.96
C ALA A 127 -4.41 27.09 6.85
N ASP A 128 -4.35 28.32 6.35
CA ASP A 128 -5.48 29.23 6.24
C ASP A 128 -5.99 29.38 4.78
N ASP A 129 -5.42 28.59 3.84
CA ASP A 129 -5.92 28.48 2.46
C ASP A 129 -7.13 27.53 2.41
N ARG A 130 -8.08 27.83 1.52
CA ARG A 130 -9.24 26.95 1.32
C ARG A 130 -8.85 25.65 0.65
N ALA A 131 -9.42 24.54 1.07
CA ALA A 131 -9.08 23.23 0.57
C ALA A 131 -9.26 23.08 -0.95
N ARG A 132 -10.19 23.82 -1.58
CA ARG A 132 -10.37 23.85 -3.04
C ARG A 132 -9.22 24.50 -3.82
N THR A 133 -8.37 25.30 -3.16
CA THR A 133 -7.23 25.97 -3.80
C THR A 133 -5.94 25.17 -3.71
N LEU A 134 -5.96 24.03 -3.01
CA LEU A 134 -4.82 23.15 -2.86
C LEU A 134 -4.55 22.37 -4.15
N SER A 135 -3.27 22.13 -4.45
CA SER A 135 -2.91 21.17 -5.49
C SER A 135 -3.39 19.74 -5.11
N GLY A 136 -3.46 18.82 -6.08
CA GLY A 136 -3.89 17.44 -5.83
C GLY A 136 -3.06 16.76 -4.71
N GLY A 137 -1.74 16.93 -4.72
CA GLY A 137 -0.86 16.40 -3.67
C GLY A 137 -1.06 17.07 -2.29
N GLN A 138 -1.31 18.39 -2.27
CA GLN A 138 -1.65 19.10 -1.03
C GLN A 138 -3.01 18.67 -0.48
N ARG A 139 -3.99 18.50 -1.37
CA ARG A 139 -5.30 17.99 -0.99
C ARG A 139 -5.19 16.59 -0.38
N ARG A 140 -4.43 15.70 -1.00
CA ARG A 140 -4.22 14.34 -0.47
C ARG A 140 -3.53 14.34 0.90
N ARG A 141 -2.58 15.26 1.13
CA ARG A 141 -1.97 15.45 2.45
C ARG A 141 -2.97 15.95 3.49
N LEU A 142 -3.92 16.82 3.12
CA LEU A 142 -5.03 17.19 3.99
C LEU A 142 -5.92 15.97 4.31
N ASP A 143 -6.26 15.14 3.32
CA ASP A 143 -7.09 13.94 3.53
C ASP A 143 -6.42 12.98 4.53
N VAL A 144 -5.09 12.81 4.44
CA VAL A 144 -4.33 12.05 5.46
C VAL A 144 -4.44 12.74 6.82
N GLY A 145 -4.28 14.07 6.89
CA GLY A 145 -4.47 14.84 8.13
C GLY A 145 -5.81 14.58 8.78
N LEU A 146 -6.89 14.55 7.98
CA LEU A 146 -8.23 14.22 8.45
C LEU A 146 -8.33 12.78 8.95
N GLY A 147 -7.66 11.84 8.29
CA GLY A 147 -7.61 10.43 8.70
C GLY A 147 -6.85 10.19 10.00
N ILE A 148 -5.82 11.01 10.29
CA ILE A 148 -4.96 10.81 11.48
C ILE A 148 -5.31 11.70 12.67
N ILE A 149 -6.18 12.70 12.50
CA ILE A 149 -6.53 13.65 13.57
C ILE A 149 -7.05 12.96 14.83
N GLY A 150 -7.76 11.84 14.68
CA GLY A 150 -8.31 11.04 15.77
C GLY A 150 -7.31 10.13 16.49
N ARG A 151 -6.01 10.15 16.18
CA ARG A 151 -4.99 9.22 16.69
C ARG A 151 -5.33 7.74 16.42
N PRO A 152 -5.57 7.34 15.17
CA PRO A 152 -5.98 5.97 14.87
C PRO A 152 -4.89 4.95 15.22
N GLU A 153 -5.32 3.77 15.69
CA GLU A 153 -4.47 2.60 15.86
C GLU A 153 -4.20 1.91 14.49
N LEU A 154 -5.17 2.05 13.57
CA LEU A 154 -5.12 1.49 12.22
C LEU A 154 -5.58 2.55 11.20
N LEU A 155 -4.75 2.79 10.19
CA LEU A 155 -5.03 3.73 9.09
C LEU A 155 -5.21 2.95 7.79
N PHE A 156 -6.34 3.19 7.12
CA PHE A 156 -6.64 2.67 5.78
C PHE A 156 -6.34 3.72 4.72
N LEU A 157 -5.63 3.32 3.66
CA LEU A 157 -5.26 4.18 2.54
C LEU A 157 -5.61 3.48 1.23
N ASP A 158 -6.62 3.96 0.52
CA ASP A 158 -6.98 3.39 -0.77
C ASP A 158 -6.32 4.19 -1.90
N GLU A 159 -5.36 3.54 -2.59
CA GLU A 159 -4.55 4.09 -3.69
C GLU A 159 -4.02 5.51 -3.41
N PRO A 160 -3.24 5.71 -2.33
CA PRO A 160 -3.01 7.03 -1.75
C PRO A 160 -2.20 7.98 -2.63
N THR A 161 -1.39 7.50 -3.57
CA THR A 161 -0.51 8.34 -4.39
C THR A 161 -0.92 8.44 -5.85
N THR A 162 -2.13 7.97 -6.18
CA THR A 162 -2.65 8.09 -7.54
C THR A 162 -2.72 9.55 -7.98
N GLY A 163 -2.09 9.86 -9.12
CA GLY A 163 -2.02 11.21 -9.68
C GLY A 163 -0.94 12.12 -9.06
N PHE A 164 -0.09 11.62 -8.18
CA PHE A 164 1.05 12.38 -7.66
C PHE A 164 2.19 12.42 -8.67
N ASP A 165 2.88 13.57 -8.71
CA ASP A 165 4.20 13.63 -9.29
C ASP A 165 5.24 12.89 -8.41
N PRO A 166 6.44 12.58 -8.92
CA PRO A 166 7.44 11.83 -8.16
C PRO A 166 7.89 12.49 -6.85
N GLU A 167 7.91 13.80 -6.77
CA GLU A 167 8.33 14.54 -5.59
C GLU A 167 7.25 14.47 -4.50
N ALA A 168 6.00 14.74 -4.85
CA ALA A 168 4.85 14.62 -3.95
C ALA A 168 4.71 13.19 -3.41
N ARG A 169 4.95 12.17 -4.26
CA ARG A 169 4.91 10.76 -3.86
C ARG A 169 5.99 10.45 -2.82
N ARG A 170 7.23 10.89 -3.03
CA ARG A 170 8.33 10.68 -2.06
C ARG A 170 8.04 11.37 -0.72
N ALA A 171 7.56 12.62 -0.75
CA ALA A 171 7.19 13.33 0.46
C ALA A 171 6.05 12.62 1.22
N PHE A 172 5.08 12.07 0.51
CA PHE A 172 4.01 11.26 1.09
C PHE A 172 4.57 9.98 1.75
N TRP A 173 5.50 9.27 1.12
CA TRP A 173 6.12 8.07 1.69
C TRP A 173 6.87 8.38 3.00
N VAL A 174 7.53 9.53 3.09
CA VAL A 174 8.17 9.97 4.34
C VAL A 174 7.13 10.13 5.44
N LEU A 175 5.99 10.77 5.16
CA LEU A 175 4.89 10.93 6.10
C LEU A 175 4.35 9.57 6.58
N ILE A 176 4.11 8.64 5.67
CA ILE A 176 3.58 7.30 6.01
C ILE A 176 4.57 6.53 6.90
N LYS A 177 5.87 6.58 6.59
CA LYS A 177 6.91 5.96 7.44
C LYS A 177 6.98 6.60 8.83
N GLN A 178 6.79 7.91 8.92
CA GLN A 178 6.73 8.61 10.21
C GLN A 178 5.55 8.14 11.05
N LEU A 179 4.35 8.05 10.47
CA LEU A 179 3.15 7.54 11.17
C LEU A 179 3.35 6.12 11.70
N LYS A 180 4.02 5.25 10.92
CA LYS A 180 4.42 3.93 11.38
C LYS A 180 5.33 4.00 12.60
N THR A 181 6.36 4.86 12.58
CA THR A 181 7.30 4.99 13.72
C THR A 181 6.61 5.51 14.98
N GLU A 182 5.48 6.22 14.85
CA GLU A 182 4.62 6.64 15.95
C GLU A 182 3.69 5.52 16.46
N GLY A 183 3.74 4.33 15.84
CA GLY A 183 3.01 3.14 16.26
C GLY A 183 1.70 2.89 15.52
N THR A 184 1.35 3.69 14.50
CA THR A 184 0.15 3.48 13.69
C THR A 184 0.36 2.28 12.77
N THR A 185 -0.57 1.31 12.78
CA THR A 185 -0.63 0.25 11.77
C THR A 185 -1.25 0.82 10.49
N ILE A 186 -0.74 0.45 9.33
CA ILE A 186 -1.20 1.01 8.06
C ILE A 186 -1.53 -0.11 7.09
N LEU A 187 -2.77 -0.11 6.58
CA LEU A 187 -3.18 -0.93 5.45
C LEU A 187 -3.36 -0.03 4.24
N LEU A 188 -2.58 -0.26 3.19
CA LEU A 188 -2.73 0.47 1.94
C LEU A 188 -3.05 -0.48 0.78
N THR A 189 -3.86 0.01 -0.17
CA THR A 189 -3.98 -0.62 -1.48
C THR A 189 -3.15 0.15 -2.49
N THR A 190 -2.57 -0.54 -3.43
CA THR A 190 -1.83 0.09 -4.53
C THR A 190 -1.77 -0.81 -5.76
N HIS A 191 -1.60 -0.20 -6.91
CA HIS A 191 -1.19 -0.86 -8.14
C HIS A 191 0.24 -0.44 -8.55
N TYR A 192 0.88 0.44 -7.75
CA TYR A 192 2.26 0.88 -7.95
C TYR A 192 3.23 -0.03 -7.16
N LEU A 193 4.08 -0.72 -7.88
CA LEU A 193 5.06 -1.64 -7.30
C LEU A 193 6.15 -0.93 -6.51
N ASP A 194 6.58 0.24 -6.98
CA ASP A 194 7.55 1.10 -6.30
C ASP A 194 7.02 1.60 -4.94
N GLU A 195 5.72 1.86 -4.82
CA GLU A 195 5.09 2.21 -3.55
C GLU A 195 5.09 1.04 -2.56
N ALA A 196 4.71 -0.15 -3.03
CA ALA A 196 4.75 -1.36 -2.22
C ALA A 196 6.18 -1.67 -1.75
N GLU A 197 7.17 -1.58 -2.65
CA GLU A 197 8.59 -1.82 -2.33
C GLU A 197 9.16 -0.77 -1.36
N ALA A 198 8.75 0.50 -1.50
CA ALA A 198 9.26 1.59 -0.67
C ALA A 198 8.65 1.62 0.74
N LEU A 199 7.39 1.20 0.90
CA LEU A 199 6.63 1.39 2.14
C LEU A 199 6.37 0.10 2.91
N ALA A 200 6.02 -1.00 2.23
CA ALA A 200 5.42 -2.14 2.88
C ALA A 200 6.45 -3.03 3.61
N ASP A 201 6.10 -3.46 4.80
CA ASP A 201 6.81 -4.55 5.49
C ASP A 201 6.39 -5.90 4.90
N ARG A 202 5.09 -6.06 4.60
CA ARG A 202 4.53 -7.23 3.93
C ARG A 202 3.56 -6.78 2.83
N VAL A 203 3.51 -7.57 1.77
CA VAL A 203 2.65 -7.35 0.60
C VAL A 203 1.82 -8.59 0.36
N ALA A 204 0.52 -8.41 0.16
CA ALA A 204 -0.35 -9.42 -0.41
C ALA A 204 -0.56 -9.11 -1.89
N VAL A 205 -0.23 -10.03 -2.77
CA VAL A 205 -0.59 -9.94 -4.20
C VAL A 205 -1.99 -10.48 -4.38
N MET A 206 -2.90 -9.63 -4.84
CA MET A 206 -4.29 -9.97 -5.06
C MET A 206 -4.62 -9.95 -6.55
N ASN A 207 -5.23 -11.03 -7.06
CA ASN A 207 -5.69 -11.12 -8.43
C ASN A 207 -7.02 -11.89 -8.50
N HIS A 208 -7.95 -11.45 -9.33
CA HIS A 208 -9.27 -12.07 -9.54
C HIS A 208 -10.02 -12.45 -8.24
N GLY A 209 -9.88 -11.66 -7.18
CA GLY A 209 -10.55 -11.85 -5.90
C GLY A 209 -9.87 -12.82 -4.93
N GLU A 210 -8.66 -13.27 -5.24
CA GLU A 210 -7.86 -14.22 -4.45
C GLU A 210 -6.52 -13.60 -4.07
N ILE A 211 -5.96 -14.01 -2.92
CA ILE A 211 -4.58 -13.71 -2.55
C ILE A 211 -3.69 -14.80 -3.16
N LEU A 212 -2.76 -14.41 -4.00
CA LEU A 212 -1.80 -15.32 -4.62
C LEU A 212 -0.64 -15.63 -3.67
N GLU A 213 -0.12 -14.62 -3.00
CA GLU A 213 0.99 -14.73 -2.06
C GLU A 213 0.97 -13.58 -1.05
N VAL A 214 1.45 -13.84 0.16
CA VAL A 214 1.78 -12.84 1.18
C VAL A 214 3.23 -12.98 1.58
N SER A 215 4.03 -11.94 1.36
CA SER A 215 5.48 -11.98 1.64
C SER A 215 6.02 -10.58 1.92
N THR A 216 7.30 -10.47 2.27
CA THR A 216 7.99 -9.17 2.21
C THR A 216 8.28 -8.82 0.74
N PRO A 217 8.38 -7.54 0.36
CA PRO A 217 8.71 -7.16 -1.02
C PRO A 217 9.99 -7.81 -1.56
N ALA A 218 10.97 -8.05 -0.67
CA ALA A 218 12.24 -8.67 -1.03
C ALA A 218 12.16 -10.18 -1.30
N LEU A 219 11.17 -10.87 -0.71
CA LEU A 219 11.02 -12.33 -0.81
C LEU A 219 9.91 -12.76 -1.77
N LEU A 220 9.05 -11.84 -2.19
CA LEU A 220 7.88 -12.11 -3.02
C LEU A 220 8.25 -12.91 -4.27
N GLY A 221 7.49 -13.98 -4.56
CA GLY A 221 7.71 -14.87 -5.70
C GLY A 221 9.09 -15.49 -5.76
N GLY A 222 9.76 -15.68 -4.62
CA GLY A 222 11.11 -16.23 -4.56
C GLY A 222 12.22 -15.28 -5.07
N ARG A 223 11.93 -13.96 -5.16
CA ARG A 223 12.83 -12.94 -5.72
C ARG A 223 14.26 -13.02 -5.18
N SER A 224 14.42 -13.27 -3.89
CA SER A 224 15.75 -13.36 -3.26
C SER A 224 16.60 -14.53 -3.77
N GLN A 225 15.96 -15.57 -4.31
CA GLN A 225 16.61 -16.77 -4.87
C GLN A 225 16.57 -16.77 -6.39
N ALA A 226 16.00 -15.74 -7.02
CA ALA A 226 15.93 -15.65 -8.46
C ALA A 226 17.31 -15.50 -9.08
N LYS A 227 17.55 -16.26 -10.13
CA LYS A 227 18.81 -16.21 -10.90
C LYS A 227 18.99 -14.83 -11.51
N ALA A 228 20.23 -14.37 -11.57
CA ALA A 228 20.58 -13.15 -12.29
C ALA A 228 20.76 -13.44 -13.78
N THR A 229 20.27 -12.55 -14.63
CA THR A 229 20.57 -12.54 -16.07
C THR A 229 21.77 -11.63 -16.30
N VAL A 230 22.84 -12.20 -16.83
CA VAL A 230 24.03 -11.47 -17.28
C VAL A 230 23.91 -11.28 -18.79
N SER A 231 23.95 -10.06 -19.26
CA SER A 231 23.91 -9.72 -20.69
C SER A 231 25.17 -8.98 -21.07
N TRP A 232 25.70 -9.29 -22.28
CA TRP A 232 26.90 -8.66 -22.82
C TRP A 232 26.89 -8.65 -24.36
N SER A 233 27.81 -7.94 -24.97
CA SER A 233 28.05 -7.96 -26.40
C SER A 233 29.33 -8.71 -26.70
N GLU A 234 29.30 -9.68 -27.64
CA GLU A 234 30.46 -10.44 -28.10
C GLU A 234 30.49 -10.44 -29.61
N GLY A 235 31.51 -9.79 -30.17
CA GLY A 235 31.61 -9.62 -31.63
C GLY A 235 30.49 -8.81 -32.26
N GLY A 236 29.88 -7.86 -31.49
CA GLY A 236 28.73 -7.06 -31.95
C GLY A 236 27.39 -7.78 -31.87
N VAL A 237 27.33 -8.97 -31.24
CA VAL A 237 26.10 -9.74 -31.03
C VAL A 237 25.76 -9.72 -29.55
N ALA A 238 24.51 -9.32 -29.22
CA ALA A 238 24.02 -9.38 -27.85
C ALA A 238 23.87 -10.84 -27.41
N LYS A 239 24.41 -11.17 -26.23
CA LYS A 239 24.31 -12.46 -25.58
C LYS A 239 23.76 -12.28 -24.16
N SER A 240 23.08 -13.30 -23.64
CA SER A 240 22.63 -13.32 -22.26
C SER A 240 22.68 -14.74 -21.71
N GLU A 241 22.93 -14.85 -20.40
CA GLU A 241 22.91 -16.11 -19.66
C GLU A 241 22.38 -15.89 -18.26
N THR A 242 21.63 -16.89 -17.73
CA THR A 242 21.02 -16.84 -16.41
C THR A 242 21.83 -17.69 -15.44
N THR A 243 22.26 -17.08 -14.31
CA THR A 243 23.15 -17.72 -13.35
C THR A 243 22.79 -17.40 -11.91
N ASP A 244 23.04 -18.35 -11.01
CA ASP A 244 22.94 -18.15 -9.54
C ASP A 244 24.18 -17.40 -9.00
N ALA A 245 25.33 -17.49 -9.69
CA ALA A 245 26.62 -16.91 -9.29
C ALA A 245 27.10 -15.86 -10.30
N PRO A 246 26.43 -14.69 -10.42
CA PRO A 246 26.75 -13.69 -11.45
C PRO A 246 28.18 -13.14 -11.32
N THR A 247 28.73 -13.02 -10.12
CA THR A 247 30.10 -12.54 -9.89
C THR A 247 31.14 -13.49 -10.49
N ASP A 248 30.99 -14.79 -10.27
CA ASP A 248 31.91 -15.80 -10.79
C ASP A 248 31.77 -15.91 -12.31
N PHE A 249 30.52 -15.90 -12.80
CA PHE A 249 30.24 -15.91 -14.24
C PHE A 249 30.91 -14.72 -14.97
N VAL A 250 30.77 -13.50 -14.43
CA VAL A 250 31.40 -12.30 -15.02
C VAL A 250 32.91 -12.38 -14.96
N LYS A 251 33.49 -12.92 -13.91
CA LYS A 251 34.95 -13.14 -13.79
C LYS A 251 35.46 -14.10 -14.87
N ASP A 252 34.76 -15.23 -15.06
CA ASP A 252 35.13 -16.22 -16.10
C ASP A 252 34.92 -15.64 -17.50
N LEU A 253 33.86 -14.87 -17.72
CA LEU A 253 33.58 -14.18 -18.96
C LEU A 253 34.67 -13.14 -19.28
N SER A 254 35.09 -12.34 -18.29
CA SER A 254 36.18 -11.37 -18.45
C SER A 254 37.52 -12.05 -18.82
N ASN A 255 37.83 -13.17 -18.17
CA ASN A 255 39.01 -13.97 -18.48
C ASN A 255 38.95 -14.52 -19.90
N ARG A 256 37.80 -15.02 -20.35
CA ARG A 256 37.56 -15.55 -21.68
C ARG A 256 37.69 -14.49 -22.78
N LEU A 257 37.21 -13.28 -22.55
CA LEU A 257 37.25 -12.16 -23.49
C LEU A 257 38.56 -11.36 -23.45
N GLY A 258 39.42 -11.64 -22.47
CA GLY A 258 40.72 -11.00 -22.32
C GLY A 258 40.69 -9.61 -21.74
N GLY A 259 39.65 -9.28 -20.93
CA GLY A 259 39.57 -8.00 -20.24
C GLY A 259 38.15 -7.47 -20.06
N GLU A 260 37.91 -6.24 -20.49
CA GLU A 260 36.62 -5.57 -20.35
C GLU A 260 35.52 -6.25 -21.16
N ILE A 261 34.34 -6.40 -20.57
CA ILE A 261 33.18 -7.02 -21.20
C ILE A 261 32.28 -5.93 -21.79
N PRO A 262 32.15 -5.82 -23.14
CA PRO A 262 31.34 -4.78 -23.76
C PRO A 262 29.87 -4.91 -23.40
N GLU A 263 29.22 -3.79 -23.09
CA GLU A 263 27.77 -3.69 -22.74
C GLU A 263 27.34 -4.64 -21.62
N LEU A 264 28.24 -4.92 -20.64
CA LEU A 264 27.93 -5.76 -19.51
C LEU A 264 26.78 -5.17 -18.69
N SER A 265 25.73 -5.96 -18.52
CA SER A 265 24.69 -5.68 -17.55
C SER A 265 24.38 -6.93 -16.73
N ILE A 266 24.04 -6.74 -15.45
CA ILE A 266 23.60 -7.81 -14.55
C ILE A 266 22.26 -7.39 -13.99
N HIS A 267 21.25 -8.14 -14.33
CA HIS A 267 19.88 -7.90 -13.90
C HIS A 267 19.36 -9.05 -13.03
N ARG A 268 18.83 -8.73 -11.85
CA ARG A 268 18.00 -9.65 -11.07
C ARG A 268 16.55 -9.24 -11.27
N PRO A 269 15.61 -10.19 -11.28
CA PRO A 269 14.21 -9.85 -11.44
C PRO A 269 13.77 -8.76 -10.48
N SER A 270 13.18 -7.71 -11.02
CA SER A 270 12.53 -6.64 -10.25
C SER A 270 11.25 -7.16 -9.58
N LEU A 271 10.68 -6.38 -8.67
CA LEU A 271 9.36 -6.69 -8.13
C LEU A 271 8.30 -6.73 -9.25
N GLU A 272 8.49 -5.90 -10.29
CA GLU A 272 7.61 -5.87 -11.46
C GLU A 272 7.66 -7.16 -12.27
N ASP A 273 8.87 -7.68 -12.55
CA ASP A 273 9.02 -8.94 -13.28
C ASP A 273 8.35 -10.11 -12.57
N ILE A 274 8.54 -10.16 -11.25
CA ILE A 274 7.91 -11.19 -10.39
C ILE A 274 6.39 -11.03 -10.39
N TYR A 275 5.91 -9.81 -10.15
CA TYR A 275 4.47 -9.52 -10.12
C TYR A 275 3.80 -9.89 -11.46
N LEU A 276 4.38 -9.50 -12.59
CA LEU A 276 3.86 -9.83 -13.91
C LEU A 276 3.84 -11.34 -14.16
N SER A 277 4.85 -12.09 -13.68
CA SER A 277 4.84 -13.55 -13.77
C SER A 277 3.73 -14.18 -12.93
N MET A 278 3.44 -13.63 -11.75
CA MET A 278 2.38 -14.15 -10.86
C MET A 278 0.98 -13.90 -11.44
N ILE A 279 0.71 -12.70 -11.98
CA ILE A 279 -0.61 -12.40 -12.55
C ILE A 279 -0.80 -12.98 -13.96
N GLY A 280 0.26 -13.16 -14.73
CA GLY A 280 0.24 -13.78 -16.05
C GLY A 280 0.03 -15.29 -16.00
N ALA A 281 0.51 -15.96 -14.96
CA ALA A 281 0.34 -17.39 -14.74
C ALA A 281 -1.11 -17.81 -14.44
N THR A 282 -2.02 -16.86 -14.18
CA THR A 282 -3.45 -17.13 -13.92
C THR A 282 -4.32 -17.06 -15.18
N HIS A 283 -3.73 -16.91 -16.37
CA HIS A 283 -4.45 -16.83 -17.66
C HIS A 283 -4.34 -18.12 -18.53
N GLU A 284 -3.80 -19.24 -17.99
CA GLU A 284 -3.82 -20.55 -18.64
C GLU A 284 -4.89 -21.50 -18.09
#